data_22cc7a50109476627eeffda311a5c903
#
_entry.id   22cc7a50109476627eeffda311a5c903
#
_cell.length_a   1.000
_cell.length_b   1.000
_cell.length_c   1.000
_cell.angle_alpha   90.00
_cell.angle_beta   90.00
_cell.angle_gamma   90.00
#
_symmetry.space_group_name_H-M   'P 1'
#
loop_
_entity.id
_entity.type
_entity.pdbx_description
1 polymer ?
#
loop_
_entity_poly.entity_id
_entity_poly.type
_entity_poly.pdbx_seq_one_letter_code
_entity_poly.pdbx_strand_id
1 'polypeptide(L)'
;STVTSNGGGGGRGSIGNGGDGGSGGGGGHDSAGSGGNPVSNQGFRGGQGGTGGQSNSGGGGGAGARGQDGSEKAQNVGCDGGVGIASSITGSSVTRGGGGGSGCPTRGFGGTGGGGNGGNDTSSPEAGVANTGGGGGGWRGITSPAQGGSGGSGIVILRYPASRTITLSAGLTGSTSTVSTDKVTTITAGTGTVTFA
;
A
#
# COMPACT_ATOMS: atom_id res chain seq x y z
N SER A 1 9.80 11.03 -21.85
CA SER A 1 8.53 10.48 -21.32
C SER A 1 8.47 10.71 -19.81
N THR A 2 7.29 11.02 -19.30
CA THR A 2 7.05 11.18 -17.86
C THR A 2 6.53 9.85 -17.31
N VAL A 3 7.07 9.40 -16.18
CA VAL A 3 6.53 8.28 -15.40
C VAL A 3 5.88 8.87 -14.15
N THR A 4 4.58 8.61 -13.97
CA THR A 4 3.82 9.04 -12.79
C THR A 4 3.47 7.83 -11.95
N SER A 5 3.74 7.88 -10.65
CA SER A 5 3.28 6.89 -9.67
C SER A 5 2.36 7.59 -8.67
N ASN A 6 1.12 7.14 -8.62
CA ASN A 6 0.11 7.69 -7.72
C ASN A 6 0.19 7.03 -6.34
N GLY A 7 -0.12 7.78 -5.30
CA GLY A 7 -0.34 7.20 -3.97
C GLY A 7 -1.54 6.24 -3.96
N GLY A 8 -1.60 5.34 -2.99
CA GLY A 8 -2.73 4.45 -2.81
C GLY A 8 -4.00 5.18 -2.37
N GLY A 9 -5.17 4.66 -2.76
CA GLY A 9 -6.47 5.17 -2.35
C GLY A 9 -6.77 4.94 -0.86
N GLY A 10 -7.45 5.89 -0.22
CA GLY A 10 -7.86 5.78 1.18
C GLY A 10 -8.99 4.77 1.38
N GLY A 11 -8.89 3.91 2.39
CA GLY A 11 -9.97 3.01 2.81
C GLY A 11 -11.10 3.74 3.55
N ARG A 12 -12.28 3.12 3.57
CA ARG A 12 -13.45 3.59 4.34
C ARG A 12 -13.75 2.65 5.50
N GLY A 13 -14.19 3.22 6.61
CA GLY A 13 -14.63 2.45 7.78
C GLY A 13 -16.05 1.93 7.63
N SER A 14 -17.06 2.76 7.96
CA SER A 14 -18.47 2.34 7.98
C SER A 14 -19.17 2.53 6.64
N ILE A 15 -19.18 3.73 6.08
CA ILE A 15 -20.01 4.08 4.91
C ILE A 15 -19.13 4.59 3.77
N GLY A 16 -19.47 4.19 2.55
CA GLY A 16 -18.95 4.74 1.29
C GLY A 16 -17.91 3.86 0.61
N ASN A 17 -17.59 4.29 -0.60
CA ASN A 17 -16.64 3.61 -1.46
C ASN A 17 -15.20 3.92 -1.04
N GLY A 18 -14.31 2.99 -1.20
CA GLY A 18 -12.87 3.21 -1.11
C GLY A 18 -12.42 4.26 -2.12
N GLY A 19 -11.39 5.03 -1.78
CA GLY A 19 -10.79 6.02 -2.68
C GLY A 19 -10.01 5.35 -3.81
N ASP A 20 -10.05 5.99 -5.00
CA ASP A 20 -9.20 5.59 -6.12
C ASP A 20 -7.74 6.02 -5.88
N GLY A 21 -6.79 5.31 -6.48
CA GLY A 21 -5.36 5.60 -6.34
C GLY A 21 -4.48 4.68 -7.17
N GLY A 22 -3.16 4.69 -6.98
CA GLY A 22 -2.26 3.73 -7.62
C GLY A 22 -2.72 2.28 -7.39
N SER A 23 -3.11 1.96 -6.15
CA SER A 23 -3.99 0.84 -5.79
C SER A 23 -5.21 1.43 -5.08
N GLY A 24 -6.39 0.82 -5.21
CA GLY A 24 -7.63 1.32 -4.60
C GLY A 24 -7.75 1.01 -3.12
N GLY A 25 -8.42 1.88 -2.36
CA GLY A 25 -8.75 1.68 -0.96
C GLY A 25 -9.91 0.69 -0.74
N GLY A 26 -10.03 0.09 0.42
CA GLY A 26 -11.14 -0.79 0.78
C GLY A 26 -12.45 -0.03 1.00
N GLY A 27 -13.58 -0.63 0.62
CA GLY A 27 -14.92 -0.09 0.83
C GLY A 27 -15.45 -0.30 2.25
N GLY A 28 -16.36 0.57 2.70
CA GLY A 28 -16.99 0.52 4.01
C GLY A 28 -18.06 -0.58 4.12
N HIS A 29 -18.32 -1.05 5.33
CA HIS A 29 -19.17 -2.21 5.58
C HIS A 29 -20.69 -1.93 5.57
N ASP A 30 -21.15 -0.79 6.09
CA ASP A 30 -22.59 -0.56 6.32
C ASP A 30 -23.43 -0.46 5.05
N SER A 31 -22.84 -0.10 3.94
CA SER A 31 -23.52 0.08 2.65
C SER A 31 -22.95 -0.79 1.52
N ALA A 32 -22.25 -1.85 1.86
CA ALA A 32 -21.49 -2.62 0.86
C ALA A 32 -20.67 -1.73 -0.08
N GLY A 33 -19.97 -0.76 0.51
CA GLY A 33 -19.16 0.19 -0.26
C GLY A 33 -18.20 -0.52 -1.21
N SER A 34 -18.18 -0.10 -2.46
CA SER A 34 -17.25 -0.67 -3.44
C SER A 34 -15.81 -0.35 -3.05
N GLY A 35 -14.90 -1.27 -3.30
CA GLY A 35 -13.48 -0.93 -3.26
C GLY A 35 -13.13 0.12 -4.32
N GLY A 36 -12.18 1.01 -4.01
CA GLY A 36 -11.66 2.00 -4.94
C GLY A 36 -10.97 1.37 -6.13
N ASN A 37 -10.96 2.07 -7.25
CA ASN A 37 -10.31 1.62 -8.49
C ASN A 37 -8.81 1.94 -8.48
N PRO A 38 -7.99 1.10 -9.09
CA PRO A 38 -6.59 1.43 -9.30
C PRO A 38 -6.42 2.36 -10.50
N VAL A 39 -5.36 3.14 -10.50
CA VAL A 39 -4.83 3.72 -11.75
C VAL A 39 -4.28 2.57 -12.60
N SER A 40 -4.59 2.59 -13.89
CA SER A 40 -4.17 1.56 -14.84
C SER A 40 -2.66 1.28 -14.74
N ASN A 41 -2.29 0.00 -14.68
CA ASN A 41 -0.90 -0.50 -14.59
C ASN A 41 -0.13 -0.10 -13.32
N GLN A 42 -0.78 0.41 -12.28
CA GLN A 42 -0.10 0.75 -11.02
C GLN A 42 -0.45 -0.20 -9.86
N GLY A 43 -1.60 -0.86 -9.91
CA GLY A 43 -2.02 -1.78 -8.85
C GLY A 43 -3.39 -2.38 -9.10
N PHE A 44 -4.00 -2.86 -8.01
CA PHE A 44 -5.30 -3.51 -8.04
C PHE A 44 -6.33 -2.75 -7.19
N ARG A 45 -7.61 -3.03 -7.45
CA ARG A 45 -8.72 -2.43 -6.69
C ARG A 45 -8.69 -2.86 -5.21
N GLY A 46 -9.28 -2.04 -4.37
CA GLY A 46 -9.62 -2.44 -3.00
C GLY A 46 -10.75 -3.46 -2.97
N GLY A 47 -10.89 -4.16 -1.85
CA GLY A 47 -12.01 -5.05 -1.58
C GLY A 47 -13.31 -4.27 -1.33
N GLN A 48 -14.44 -4.89 -1.64
CA GLN A 48 -15.76 -4.39 -1.33
C GLN A 48 -16.08 -4.63 0.15
N GLY A 49 -16.86 -3.76 0.79
CA GLY A 49 -17.42 -3.98 2.11
C GLY A 49 -18.47 -5.11 2.14
N GLY A 50 -18.66 -5.72 3.29
CA GLY A 50 -19.67 -6.76 3.50
C GLY A 50 -21.10 -6.21 3.47
N THR A 51 -22.09 -7.10 3.28
CA THR A 51 -23.53 -6.81 3.28
C THR A 51 -24.23 -7.46 4.46
N GLY A 52 -25.47 -7.10 4.72
CA GLY A 52 -26.35 -7.85 5.61
C GLY A 52 -25.99 -7.77 7.11
N GLY A 53 -25.48 -6.64 7.58
CA GLY A 53 -25.13 -6.43 8.99
C GLY A 53 -23.75 -7.00 9.37
N GLN A 54 -22.97 -7.42 8.39
CA GLN A 54 -21.59 -7.81 8.59
C GLN A 54 -20.70 -6.55 8.71
N SER A 55 -20.01 -6.41 9.83
CA SER A 55 -19.13 -5.27 10.09
C SER A 55 -17.76 -5.41 9.41
N ASN A 56 -17.71 -5.96 8.19
CA ASN A 56 -16.47 -6.27 7.50
C ASN A 56 -16.20 -5.27 6.38
N SER A 57 -15.38 -4.26 6.63
CA SER A 57 -14.86 -3.39 5.55
C SER A 57 -13.90 -4.16 4.66
N GLY A 58 -13.84 -3.80 3.39
CA GLY A 58 -12.89 -4.40 2.44
C GLY A 58 -11.43 -4.08 2.78
N GLY A 59 -10.51 -4.94 2.39
CA GLY A 59 -9.07 -4.69 2.45
C GLY A 59 -8.60 -3.74 1.35
N GLY A 60 -7.51 -3.02 1.55
CA GLY A 60 -6.89 -2.19 0.50
C GLY A 60 -6.26 -3.03 -0.61
N GLY A 61 -6.29 -2.55 -1.85
CA GLY A 61 -5.59 -3.18 -2.97
C GLY A 61 -4.08 -3.07 -2.84
N GLY A 62 -3.35 -4.08 -3.29
CA GLY A 62 -1.91 -4.07 -3.42
C GLY A 62 -1.46 -3.86 -4.87
N ALA A 63 -0.15 -3.78 -5.08
CA ALA A 63 0.42 -3.70 -6.43
C ALA A 63 0.34 -5.04 -7.19
N GLY A 64 0.20 -6.18 -6.49
CA GLY A 64 0.17 -7.52 -7.08
C GLY A 64 -1.19 -8.23 -7.00
N ALA A 65 -2.10 -7.81 -6.11
CA ALA A 65 -3.43 -8.39 -6.00
C ALA A 65 -4.45 -7.40 -5.41
N ARG A 66 -5.74 -7.70 -5.65
CA ARG A 66 -6.85 -6.96 -5.03
C ARG A 66 -6.89 -7.19 -3.51
N GLY A 67 -7.49 -6.25 -2.78
CA GLY A 67 -7.87 -6.47 -1.39
C GLY A 67 -9.03 -7.46 -1.29
N GLN A 68 -9.16 -8.15 -0.16
CA GLN A 68 -10.27 -9.07 0.09
C GLN A 68 -11.59 -8.33 0.27
N ASP A 69 -12.67 -8.94 -0.22
CA ASP A 69 -14.03 -8.46 -0.05
C ASP A 69 -14.61 -8.89 1.31
N GLY A 70 -15.46 -8.06 1.94
CA GLY A 70 -16.09 -8.35 3.22
C GLY A 70 -16.96 -9.61 3.19
N SER A 71 -17.54 -9.95 2.04
CA SER A 71 -18.30 -11.18 1.83
C SER A 71 -17.46 -12.47 1.86
N GLU A 72 -16.14 -12.36 1.72
CA GLU A 72 -15.21 -13.50 1.77
C GLU A 72 -14.83 -13.90 3.20
N LYS A 73 -15.25 -13.13 4.20
CA LYS A 73 -14.92 -13.34 5.63
C LYS A 73 -16.16 -13.60 6.47
N ALA A 74 -15.98 -14.34 7.55
CA ALA A 74 -17.00 -14.46 8.59
C ALA A 74 -17.27 -13.10 9.24
N GLN A 75 -18.45 -12.93 9.85
CA GLN A 75 -18.79 -11.72 10.58
C GLN A 75 -17.71 -11.38 11.63
N ASN A 76 -17.37 -10.10 11.76
CA ASN A 76 -16.36 -9.58 12.69
C ASN A 76 -14.91 -10.02 12.41
N VAL A 77 -14.64 -10.58 11.23
CA VAL A 77 -13.28 -10.90 10.78
C VAL A 77 -12.85 -9.91 9.69
N GLY A 78 -11.77 -9.21 9.92
CA GLY A 78 -11.25 -8.20 9.00
C GLY A 78 -10.73 -8.80 7.70
N CYS A 79 -10.84 -8.01 6.64
CA CYS A 79 -10.37 -8.35 5.31
C CYS A 79 -8.89 -8.00 5.15
N ASP A 80 -8.14 -8.90 4.56
CA ASP A 80 -6.71 -8.70 4.36
C ASP A 80 -6.44 -7.79 3.16
N GLY A 81 -5.37 -7.03 3.24
CA GLY A 81 -4.88 -6.24 2.12
C GLY A 81 -4.32 -7.10 0.98
N GLY A 82 -4.43 -6.63 -0.23
CA GLY A 82 -3.83 -7.27 -1.40
C GLY A 82 -2.30 -7.30 -1.32
N VAL A 83 -1.69 -8.39 -1.77
CA VAL A 83 -0.23 -8.52 -1.79
C VAL A 83 0.41 -7.51 -2.75
N GLY A 84 1.63 -7.12 -2.47
CA GLY A 84 2.47 -6.32 -3.35
C GLY A 84 3.06 -7.11 -4.50
N ILE A 85 3.93 -6.46 -5.26
CA ILE A 85 4.68 -7.09 -6.36
C ILE A 85 6.13 -7.32 -5.96
N ALA A 86 6.65 -8.51 -6.27
CA ALA A 86 8.05 -8.85 -6.07
C ALA A 86 8.91 -8.36 -7.23
N SER A 87 10.08 -7.81 -6.92
CA SER A 87 11.05 -7.35 -7.91
C SER A 87 12.47 -7.67 -7.45
N SER A 88 13.29 -8.12 -8.39
CA SER A 88 14.73 -8.39 -8.17
C SER A 88 15.63 -7.22 -8.59
N ILE A 89 15.07 -6.03 -8.78
CA ILE A 89 15.83 -4.85 -9.23
C ILE A 89 17.02 -4.52 -8.32
N THR A 90 16.92 -4.83 -7.02
CA THR A 90 17.97 -4.60 -6.01
C THR A 90 18.96 -5.76 -5.86
N GLY A 91 18.90 -6.78 -6.72
CA GLY A 91 19.77 -7.97 -6.68
C GLY A 91 19.15 -9.17 -5.97
N SER A 92 18.22 -8.97 -5.02
CA SER A 92 17.41 -10.01 -4.39
C SER A 92 15.92 -9.67 -4.55
N SER A 93 15.06 -10.70 -4.47
CA SER A 93 13.61 -10.50 -4.58
C SER A 93 13.06 -9.78 -3.35
N VAL A 94 12.46 -8.61 -3.55
CA VAL A 94 11.81 -7.81 -2.49
C VAL A 94 10.40 -7.46 -2.94
N THR A 95 9.40 -7.81 -2.10
CA THR A 95 8.00 -7.45 -2.36
C THR A 95 7.70 -6.06 -1.82
N ARG A 96 7.00 -5.22 -2.61
CA ARG A 96 6.62 -3.83 -2.26
C ARG A 96 5.18 -3.54 -2.67
N GLY A 97 4.57 -2.53 -2.08
CA GLY A 97 3.24 -2.07 -2.45
C GLY A 97 2.10 -2.98 -1.97
N GLY A 98 2.21 -3.57 -0.78
CA GLY A 98 1.10 -4.33 -0.15
C GLY A 98 -0.01 -3.39 0.32
N GLY A 99 -1.28 -3.81 0.19
CA GLY A 99 -2.44 -3.08 0.68
C GLY A 99 -2.62 -3.18 2.19
N GLY A 100 -3.31 -2.22 2.82
CA GLY A 100 -3.63 -2.28 4.25
C GLY A 100 -4.78 -3.24 4.57
N GLY A 101 -4.73 -3.90 5.72
CA GLY A 101 -5.82 -4.72 6.26
C GLY A 101 -6.94 -3.87 6.86
N SER A 102 -8.18 -4.35 6.87
CA SER A 102 -9.32 -3.62 7.44
C SER A 102 -9.36 -3.73 8.97
N GLY A 103 -9.92 -2.69 9.63
CA GLY A 103 -10.19 -2.70 11.07
C GLY A 103 -11.45 -3.51 11.39
N CYS A 104 -11.33 -4.45 12.35
CA CYS A 104 -12.43 -5.34 12.76
C CYS A 104 -12.13 -5.94 14.14
N PRO A 105 -13.08 -6.56 14.88
CA PRO A 105 -12.78 -7.29 16.13
C PRO A 105 -11.62 -8.26 15.99
N THR A 106 -11.65 -9.10 14.95
CA THR A 106 -10.47 -9.83 14.49
C THR A 106 -9.92 -9.04 13.31
N ARG A 107 -8.80 -8.35 13.48
CA ARG A 107 -8.24 -7.44 12.48
C ARG A 107 -7.89 -8.16 11.17
N GLY A 108 -8.01 -7.46 10.04
CA GLY A 108 -7.43 -7.87 8.78
C GLY A 108 -5.91 -7.62 8.77
N PHE A 109 -5.17 -8.47 8.11
CA PHE A 109 -3.72 -8.32 7.96
C PHE A 109 -3.37 -7.48 6.75
N GLY A 110 -2.29 -6.71 6.88
CA GLY A 110 -1.72 -6.02 5.73
C GLY A 110 -1.14 -6.99 4.71
N GLY A 111 -1.29 -6.68 3.44
CA GLY A 111 -0.69 -7.47 2.35
C GLY A 111 0.83 -7.45 2.41
N THR A 112 1.44 -8.58 2.09
CA THR A 112 2.91 -8.69 1.95
C THR A 112 3.44 -7.60 1.03
N GLY A 113 4.54 -6.98 1.42
CA GLY A 113 5.11 -5.84 0.70
C GLY A 113 4.88 -4.51 1.41
N GLY A 114 4.64 -4.56 2.72
CA GLY A 114 4.61 -3.38 3.59
C GLY A 114 3.23 -2.85 3.92
N GLY A 115 2.16 -3.63 3.72
CA GLY A 115 0.83 -3.25 4.20
C GLY A 115 0.74 -3.27 5.71
N GLY A 116 0.12 -2.25 6.33
CA GLY A 116 -0.16 -2.17 7.76
C GLY A 116 -1.39 -3.01 8.15
N ASN A 117 -1.37 -3.64 9.32
CA ASN A 117 -2.50 -4.38 9.85
C ASN A 117 -3.60 -3.43 10.34
N GLY A 118 -4.85 -3.87 10.21
CA GLY A 118 -6.00 -3.14 10.74
C GLY A 118 -6.00 -3.07 12.26
N GLY A 119 -6.70 -2.08 12.82
CA GLY A 119 -6.96 -2.00 14.26
C GLY A 119 -8.00 -3.01 14.71
N ASN A 120 -7.96 -3.35 16.00
CA ASN A 120 -9.00 -4.17 16.65
C ASN A 120 -9.37 -3.55 18.01
N ASP A 121 -10.07 -4.31 18.87
CA ASP A 121 -10.55 -3.83 20.18
C ASP A 121 -9.41 -3.47 21.15
N THR A 122 -8.20 -3.92 20.91
CA THR A 122 -7.04 -3.75 21.80
C THR A 122 -5.83 -3.10 21.13
N SER A 123 -5.83 -2.97 19.82
CA SER A 123 -4.67 -2.48 19.06
C SER A 123 -5.07 -1.42 18.05
N SER A 124 -4.31 -0.34 17.98
CA SER A 124 -4.44 0.66 16.93
C SER A 124 -4.04 0.09 15.56
N PRO A 125 -4.57 0.67 14.46
CA PRO A 125 -4.13 0.29 13.13
C PRO A 125 -2.64 0.65 12.91
N GLU A 126 -1.96 -0.18 12.15
CA GLU A 126 -0.55 0.00 11.85
C GLU A 126 -0.35 0.86 10.60
N ALA A 127 0.71 1.65 10.58
CA ALA A 127 1.12 2.34 9.36
C ALA A 127 1.70 1.35 8.33
N GLY A 128 1.62 1.69 7.07
CA GLY A 128 2.39 1.01 6.03
C GLY A 128 3.89 1.19 6.25
N VAL A 129 4.67 0.19 5.87
CA VAL A 129 6.13 0.21 6.03
C VAL A 129 6.74 1.27 5.11
N ALA A 130 7.61 2.09 5.68
CA ALA A 130 8.33 3.13 4.95
C ALA A 130 9.16 2.55 3.77
N ASN A 131 9.27 3.30 2.69
CA ASN A 131 10.02 2.93 1.47
C ASN A 131 9.49 1.65 0.77
N THR A 132 8.21 1.34 0.97
CA THR A 132 7.53 0.24 0.27
C THR A 132 6.34 0.70 -0.56
N GLY A 133 5.79 1.88 -0.27
CA GLY A 133 4.51 2.31 -0.83
C GLY A 133 3.33 1.48 -0.32
N GLY A 134 3.48 0.80 0.81
CA GLY A 134 2.41 -0.02 1.41
C GLY A 134 1.27 0.83 1.98
N GLY A 135 0.04 0.33 1.92
CA GLY A 135 -1.14 0.96 2.52
C GLY A 135 -1.14 0.86 4.05
N GLY A 136 -1.70 1.85 4.74
CA GLY A 136 -1.95 1.77 6.19
C GLY A 136 -3.18 0.92 6.52
N GLY A 137 -3.23 0.36 7.72
CA GLY A 137 -4.35 -0.43 8.22
C GLY A 137 -5.59 0.41 8.52
N GLY A 138 -6.76 -0.19 8.35
CA GLY A 138 -8.05 0.44 8.64
C GLY A 138 -8.32 0.59 10.14
N TRP A 139 -9.03 1.64 10.53
CA TRP A 139 -9.44 1.86 11.91
C TRP A 139 -10.74 1.10 12.26
N ARG A 140 -10.88 0.66 13.54
CA ARG A 140 -12.05 -0.08 14.00
C ARG A 140 -13.10 0.73 14.76
N GLY A 141 -12.86 1.91 15.17
CA GLY A 141 -13.89 2.73 15.81
C GLY A 141 -13.88 2.82 17.33
N ILE A 142 -13.01 2.11 18.04
CA ILE A 142 -13.00 2.11 19.52
C ILE A 142 -11.80 2.87 20.14
N THR A 143 -10.81 3.22 19.34
CA THR A 143 -9.66 4.02 19.79
C THR A 143 -9.78 5.47 19.33
N SER A 144 -9.39 6.41 20.18
CA SER A 144 -9.30 7.84 19.83
C SER A 144 -7.82 8.24 19.68
N PRO A 145 -7.46 9.01 18.63
CA PRO A 145 -8.30 9.55 17.57
C PRO A 145 -8.72 8.51 16.53
N ALA A 146 -9.88 8.74 15.90
CA ALA A 146 -10.51 7.92 14.87
C ALA A 146 -9.73 7.95 13.55
N GLN A 147 -8.57 7.33 13.50
CA GLN A 147 -7.71 7.36 12.31
C GLN A 147 -7.17 5.97 11.95
N GLY A 148 -7.24 5.65 10.66
CA GLY A 148 -6.46 4.55 10.09
C GLY A 148 -4.96 4.83 10.14
N GLY A 149 -4.15 3.81 9.98
CA GLY A 149 -2.71 3.94 9.82
C GLY A 149 -2.35 4.74 8.56
N SER A 150 -1.30 5.54 8.63
CA SER A 150 -0.78 6.24 7.46
C SER A 150 -0.22 5.25 6.44
N GLY A 151 -0.30 5.56 5.15
CA GLY A 151 0.45 4.82 4.14
C GLY A 151 1.96 4.97 4.32
N GLY A 152 2.71 3.95 3.97
CA GLY A 152 4.18 3.99 3.93
C GLY A 152 4.68 4.88 2.80
N SER A 153 5.82 5.54 2.99
CA SER A 153 6.46 6.30 1.91
C SER A 153 6.81 5.41 0.72
N GLY A 154 6.81 5.99 -0.47
CA GLY A 154 7.28 5.34 -1.69
C GLY A 154 8.81 5.30 -1.78
N ILE A 155 9.30 4.69 -2.85
CA ILE A 155 10.71 4.55 -3.18
C ILE A 155 10.89 4.61 -4.69
N VAL A 156 11.97 5.22 -5.15
CA VAL A 156 12.39 5.14 -6.57
C VAL A 156 13.70 4.36 -6.65
N ILE A 157 13.72 3.34 -7.51
CA ILE A 157 14.90 2.50 -7.70
C ILE A 157 15.29 2.52 -9.17
N LEU A 158 16.55 2.86 -9.43
CA LEU A 158 17.14 2.90 -10.76
C LEU A 158 18.27 1.87 -10.84
N ARG A 159 18.20 0.96 -11.81
CA ARG A 159 19.27 0.01 -12.12
C ARG A 159 19.86 0.32 -13.49
N TYR A 160 21.16 0.41 -13.58
CA TYR A 160 21.87 0.83 -14.77
C TYR A 160 23.28 0.21 -14.82
N PRO A 161 23.91 0.09 -16.03
CA PRO A 161 25.24 -0.46 -16.18
C PRO A 161 26.28 0.27 -15.30
N ALA A 162 27.23 -0.46 -14.71
CA ALA A 162 28.26 0.11 -13.84
C ALA A 162 29.18 1.13 -14.51
N SER A 163 29.24 1.11 -15.86
CA SER A 163 29.95 2.10 -16.66
C SER A 163 29.32 3.50 -16.64
N ARG A 164 28.09 3.62 -16.18
CA ARG A 164 27.39 4.90 -16.02
C ARG A 164 27.47 5.40 -14.59
N THR A 165 27.32 6.70 -14.43
CA THR A 165 27.19 7.34 -13.12
C THR A 165 25.89 8.11 -13.02
N ILE A 166 25.37 8.23 -11.79
CA ILE A 166 24.23 9.07 -11.47
C ILE A 166 24.68 10.14 -10.47
N THR A 167 24.26 11.37 -10.72
CA THR A 167 24.32 12.46 -9.75
C THR A 167 22.92 12.79 -9.29
N LEU A 168 22.69 12.76 -7.97
CA LEU A 168 21.46 13.21 -7.32
C LEU A 168 21.64 14.68 -6.94
N SER A 169 20.66 15.53 -7.27
CA SER A 169 20.68 16.92 -6.80
C SER A 169 20.53 16.97 -5.26
N ALA A 170 20.97 18.06 -4.64
CA ALA A 170 20.99 18.24 -3.18
C ALA A 170 19.62 18.07 -2.50
N GLY A 171 18.50 18.17 -3.22
CA GLY A 171 17.15 17.96 -2.68
C GLY A 171 16.73 16.49 -2.61
N LEU A 172 17.53 15.54 -3.08
CA LEU A 172 17.23 14.10 -3.04
C LEU A 172 18.03 13.37 -1.98
N THR A 173 17.38 12.46 -1.27
CA THR A 173 18.03 11.53 -0.34
C THR A 173 18.08 10.15 -0.99
N GLY A 174 19.26 9.60 -1.18
CA GLY A 174 19.43 8.29 -1.81
C GLY A 174 20.84 7.73 -1.64
N SER A 175 21.01 6.49 -2.05
CA SER A 175 22.31 5.78 -2.03
C SER A 175 22.47 4.93 -3.28
N THR A 176 23.71 4.66 -3.66
CA THR A 176 24.05 3.78 -4.78
C THR A 176 24.90 2.61 -4.28
N SER A 177 24.54 1.41 -4.73
CA SER A 177 25.31 0.17 -4.51
C SER A 177 25.62 -0.51 -5.83
N THR A 178 26.60 -1.42 -5.82
CA THR A 178 26.92 -2.27 -6.97
C THR A 178 26.26 -3.63 -6.80
N VAL A 179 25.58 -4.10 -7.84
CA VAL A 179 24.91 -5.40 -7.90
C VAL A 179 25.34 -6.09 -9.19
N SER A 180 26.26 -7.05 -9.07
CA SER A 180 26.91 -7.71 -10.22
C SER A 180 27.60 -6.67 -11.14
N THR A 181 27.20 -6.59 -12.40
CA THR A 181 27.74 -5.66 -13.41
C THR A 181 27.00 -4.33 -13.49
N ASP A 182 26.02 -4.12 -12.60
CA ASP A 182 25.17 -2.93 -12.58
C ASP A 182 25.35 -2.13 -11.29
N LYS A 183 24.95 -0.89 -11.35
CA LYS A 183 24.67 -0.04 -10.17
C LYS A 183 23.17 0.04 -9.92
N VAL A 184 22.80 0.10 -8.65
CA VAL A 184 21.45 0.33 -8.19
C VAL A 184 21.43 1.58 -7.32
N THR A 185 20.73 2.61 -7.77
CA THR A 185 20.48 3.82 -6.97
C THR A 185 19.08 3.77 -6.41
N THR A 186 18.97 3.89 -5.08
CA THR A 186 17.72 3.92 -4.33
C THR A 186 17.51 5.34 -3.79
N ILE A 187 16.36 5.95 -4.11
CA ILE A 187 15.97 7.29 -3.65
C ILE A 187 14.76 7.15 -2.74
N THR A 188 14.90 7.59 -1.49
CA THR A 188 13.90 7.38 -0.42
C THR A 188 13.15 8.64 -0.02
N ALA A 189 13.64 9.82 -0.40
CA ALA A 189 12.98 11.08 -0.09
C ALA A 189 13.48 12.22 -1.00
N GLY A 190 12.68 13.28 -1.03
CA GLY A 190 13.05 14.57 -1.61
C GLY A 190 12.41 14.87 -2.96
N THR A 191 12.73 16.06 -3.45
CA THR A 191 12.37 16.55 -4.79
C THR A 191 13.63 17.06 -5.45
N GLY A 192 13.86 16.68 -6.69
CA GLY A 192 15.07 17.07 -7.39
C GLY A 192 15.24 16.37 -8.73
N THR A 193 16.44 16.45 -9.27
CA THR A 193 16.82 15.87 -10.57
C THR A 193 17.85 14.77 -10.41
N VAL A 194 17.77 13.79 -11.30
CA VAL A 194 18.73 12.72 -11.46
C VAL A 194 19.41 12.91 -12.81
N THR A 195 20.73 13.04 -12.81
CA THR A 195 21.52 13.22 -14.05
C THR A 195 22.40 12.01 -14.28
N PHE A 196 22.35 11.48 -15.49
CA PHE A 196 23.23 10.39 -15.95
C PHE A 196 24.46 10.96 -16.67
N ALA A 197 25.62 10.39 -16.40
CA ALA A 197 26.87 10.64 -17.10
C ALA A 197 27.51 9.33 -17.58
#